data_1e4bcff18fae6e6e47f71b06e708fb94
#
_entry.id   1e4bcff18fae6e6e47f71b06e708fb94
#
_cell.length_a   1.000
_cell.length_b   1.000
_cell.length_c   1.000
_cell.angle_alpha   90.00
_cell.angle_beta   90.00
_cell.angle_gamma   90.00
#
_symmetry.space_group_name_H-M   'P 1'
#
loop_
_entity.id
_entity.type
_entity.pdbx_description
1 polymer ?
#
loop_
_entity_poly.entity_id
_entity_poly.type
_entity_poly.pdbx_seq_one_letter_code
_entity_poly.pdbx_strand_id
1 'polypeptide(L)'
;MSTGPRSQNFHVASFASFLRIETAMEADIQRLENECRLYRETTNDEKTRQASQLRTFQASFQSDNVTAMEDSLRQELEELHEICANEQAELDNLTKLLRDAELVSQQLDDYQDNLNEQANALELETHAFQNEEQQVVAALTQAQDEVERLSKDIRLTTRYLDLRVDRARGLLYPLINELRLAYRPKGDVQWEEIQSAWALAAQLLLHSITLLNFSSQHWRIVPLSQCAKIIYHAPQHANQPNHRGVTYNVGHPSSRSNEALMAWNKLLAEVVQHALTTIQSGIEKGLVEASRVEKLPYEQTKDSIGGVPLRHLDADDDASWSRVVHFLSCNLLWLANVASLWTLEDVVLSAVNI
;
A
#
# COMPACT_ATOMS: atom_id res chain seq x y z
N MET A 1 -1.97 8.75 -20.46
CA MET A 1 -0.87 9.71 -20.69
C MET A 1 0.43 8.92 -20.76
N SER A 2 1.03 8.89 -21.95
CA SER A 2 2.18 8.06 -22.32
C SER A 2 3.46 8.68 -21.74
N THR A 3 4.09 8.04 -20.76
CA THR A 3 5.48 8.33 -20.36
C THR A 3 6.37 7.29 -21.02
N GLY A 4 7.01 7.71 -22.13
CA GLY A 4 7.92 6.89 -22.88
C GLY A 4 9.24 6.57 -22.16
N PRO A 5 9.93 5.53 -22.59
CA PRO A 5 11.12 5.00 -21.93
C PRO A 5 12.35 5.87 -22.26
N ARG A 6 12.70 6.81 -21.36
CA ARG A 6 13.92 7.65 -21.50
C ARG A 6 15.15 7.13 -20.74
N SER A 7 15.02 6.09 -19.92
CA SER A 7 16.15 5.62 -19.09
C SER A 7 17.06 4.55 -19.74
N GLN A 8 16.57 3.81 -20.72
CA GLN A 8 17.37 2.72 -21.34
C GLN A 8 18.51 3.19 -22.23
N ASN A 9 18.47 4.40 -22.80
CA ASN A 9 19.51 4.86 -23.74
C ASN A 9 20.81 5.32 -23.05
N PHE A 10 20.81 5.70 -21.78
CA PHE A 10 22.03 6.14 -21.08
C PHE A 10 22.97 4.98 -20.72
N HIS A 11 22.44 3.83 -20.31
CA HIS A 11 23.23 2.64 -19.98
C HIS A 11 23.87 2.00 -21.23
N VAL A 12 23.18 1.93 -22.35
CA VAL A 12 23.69 1.35 -23.59
C VAL A 12 24.83 2.21 -24.18
N ALA A 13 24.74 3.53 -24.09
CA ALA A 13 25.80 4.42 -24.57
C ALA A 13 27.07 4.33 -23.70
N SER A 14 26.97 4.16 -22.41
CA SER A 14 28.11 3.97 -21.49
C SER A 14 28.79 2.63 -21.72
N PHE A 15 28.04 1.54 -21.87
CA PHE A 15 28.57 0.21 -22.16
C PHE A 15 29.28 0.13 -23.52
N ALA A 16 28.71 0.74 -24.55
CA ALA A 16 29.35 0.82 -25.87
C ALA A 16 30.65 1.63 -25.87
N SER A 17 30.76 2.64 -25.01
CA SER A 17 32.00 3.40 -24.81
C SER A 17 33.06 2.58 -24.09
N PHE A 18 32.68 1.78 -23.13
CA PHE A 18 33.56 0.88 -22.39
C PHE A 18 34.13 -0.23 -23.28
N LEU A 19 33.31 -0.90 -24.08
CA LEU A 19 33.73 -1.89 -25.09
C LEU A 19 34.71 -1.30 -26.11
N ARG A 20 34.55 -0.03 -26.48
CA ARG A 20 35.50 0.64 -27.38
C ARG A 20 36.87 0.87 -26.73
N ILE A 21 36.90 1.18 -25.45
CA ILE A 21 38.19 1.34 -24.71
C ILE A 21 38.86 0.01 -24.54
N GLU A 22 38.14 -1.06 -24.18
CA GLU A 22 38.65 -2.42 -24.05
C GLU A 22 39.25 -2.91 -25.37
N THR A 23 38.54 -2.82 -26.49
CA THR A 23 39.05 -3.21 -27.82
C THR A 23 40.26 -2.38 -28.28
N ALA A 24 40.34 -1.10 -27.91
CA ALA A 24 41.48 -0.25 -28.19
C ALA A 24 42.72 -0.67 -27.37
N MET A 25 42.55 -1.02 -26.10
CA MET A 25 43.64 -1.51 -25.22
C MET A 25 44.13 -2.87 -25.67
N GLU A 26 43.27 -3.81 -26.06
CA GLU A 26 43.68 -5.10 -26.62
C GLU A 26 44.50 -4.91 -27.90
N ALA A 27 44.10 -3.99 -28.77
CA ALA A 27 44.84 -3.67 -29.99
C ALA A 27 46.25 -3.08 -29.68
N ASP A 28 46.35 -2.24 -28.64
CA ASP A 28 47.63 -1.66 -28.22
C ASP A 28 48.55 -2.73 -27.57
N ILE A 29 48.02 -3.63 -26.77
CA ILE A 29 48.77 -4.78 -26.20
C ILE A 29 49.31 -5.63 -27.33
N GLN A 30 48.48 -6.00 -28.30
CA GLN A 30 48.89 -6.81 -29.45
C GLN A 30 49.98 -6.13 -30.29
N ARG A 31 49.89 -4.79 -30.44
CA ARG A 31 50.93 -4.00 -31.12
C ARG A 31 52.27 -4.05 -30.38
N LEU A 32 52.24 -3.85 -29.06
CA LEU A 32 53.43 -3.89 -28.21
C LEU A 32 54.07 -5.29 -28.18
N GLU A 33 53.29 -6.36 -28.11
CA GLU A 33 53.78 -7.72 -28.23
C GLU A 33 54.49 -7.98 -29.58
N ASN A 34 53.92 -7.49 -30.67
CA ASN A 34 54.51 -7.60 -31.99
C ASN A 34 55.82 -6.79 -32.12
N GLU A 35 55.85 -5.59 -31.54
CA GLU A 35 57.08 -4.77 -31.50
C GLU A 35 58.16 -5.47 -30.67
N CYS A 36 57.85 -6.02 -29.50
CA CYS A 36 58.79 -6.78 -28.68
C CYS A 36 59.33 -8.01 -29.41
N ARG A 37 58.50 -8.70 -30.21
CA ARG A 37 58.95 -9.84 -31.02
C ARG A 37 59.92 -9.39 -32.12
N LEU A 38 59.60 -8.29 -32.83
CA LEU A 38 60.46 -7.71 -33.86
C LEU A 38 61.81 -7.28 -33.29
N TYR A 39 61.82 -6.65 -32.11
CA TYR A 39 63.08 -6.27 -31.43
C TYR A 39 63.93 -7.50 -31.04
N ARG A 40 63.32 -8.59 -30.59
CA ARG A 40 64.06 -9.84 -30.29
C ARG A 40 64.67 -10.49 -31.55
N GLU A 41 63.93 -10.46 -32.65
CA GLU A 41 64.43 -10.98 -33.95
C GLU A 41 65.56 -10.12 -34.47
N THR A 42 65.46 -8.77 -34.46
CA THR A 42 66.54 -7.90 -34.91
C THR A 42 67.79 -7.97 -34.07
N THR A 43 67.68 -8.08 -32.72
CA THR A 43 68.85 -8.29 -31.84
C THR A 43 69.51 -9.64 -32.03
N ASN A 44 68.77 -10.69 -32.35
CA ASN A 44 69.40 -11.99 -32.69
C ASN A 44 70.09 -11.99 -34.04
N ASP A 45 69.50 -11.26 -35.03
CA ASP A 45 70.14 -11.12 -36.35
C ASP A 45 71.44 -10.29 -36.26
N GLU A 46 71.44 -9.23 -35.44
CA GLU A 46 72.59 -8.39 -35.17
C GLU A 46 73.71 -9.20 -34.49
N LYS A 47 73.40 -10.05 -33.49
CA LYS A 47 74.31 -10.94 -32.81
C LYS A 47 74.92 -11.99 -33.76
N THR A 48 74.10 -12.54 -34.67
CA THR A 48 74.59 -13.49 -35.69
C THR A 48 75.48 -12.84 -36.74
N ARG A 49 75.17 -11.58 -37.09
CA ARG A 49 75.99 -10.77 -38.01
C ARG A 49 77.35 -10.41 -37.40
N GLN A 50 77.35 -9.97 -36.11
CA GLN A 50 78.56 -9.69 -35.37
C GLN A 50 79.41 -10.94 -35.15
N ALA A 51 78.83 -12.13 -34.90
CA ALA A 51 79.59 -13.41 -34.83
C ALA A 51 80.22 -13.83 -36.16
N SER A 52 79.54 -13.49 -37.28
CA SER A 52 80.13 -13.76 -38.63
C SER A 52 81.25 -12.77 -38.97
N GLN A 53 81.13 -11.51 -38.57
CA GLN A 53 82.19 -10.51 -38.73
C GLN A 53 83.43 -10.81 -37.88
N LEU A 54 83.25 -11.30 -36.63
CA LEU A 54 84.35 -11.80 -35.79
C LEU A 54 85.09 -13.00 -36.40
N ARG A 55 84.37 -13.89 -37.07
CA ARG A 55 85.03 -15.04 -37.77
C ARG A 55 85.84 -14.62 -38.99
N THR A 56 85.36 -13.66 -39.78
CA THR A 56 86.08 -13.07 -40.89
C THR A 56 87.28 -12.27 -40.44
N PHE A 57 87.23 -11.59 -39.32
CA PHE A 57 88.31 -10.84 -38.70
C PHE A 57 89.42 -11.81 -38.19
N GLN A 58 89.07 -12.91 -37.56
CA GLN A 58 90.07 -13.96 -37.15
C GLN A 58 90.81 -14.58 -38.30
N ALA A 59 90.23 -14.61 -39.50
CA ALA A 59 90.92 -15.18 -40.69
C ALA A 59 91.90 -14.21 -41.33
N SER A 60 91.85 -12.89 -41.01
CA SER A 60 92.77 -11.85 -41.56
C SER A 60 94.01 -11.59 -40.71
N PHE A 61 94.16 -12.32 -39.60
CA PHE A 61 95.29 -12.16 -38.66
C PHE A 61 96.58 -12.87 -39.03
N GLN A 62 97.18 -12.48 -40.12
CA GLN A 62 98.63 -12.81 -40.40
C GLN A 62 99.27 -11.54 -41.00
N SER A 63 99.81 -10.63 -40.19
CA SER A 63 101.04 -9.81 -40.44
C SER A 63 100.96 -8.45 -39.69
N ASP A 64 101.88 -8.20 -38.84
CA ASP A 64 102.72 -7.02 -38.52
C ASP A 64 102.04 -5.61 -38.08
N ASN A 65 100.87 -5.58 -37.47
CA ASN A 65 100.43 -4.35 -36.79
C ASN A 65 99.53 -4.67 -35.54
N VAL A 66 100.08 -5.49 -34.67
CA VAL A 66 99.36 -6.08 -33.55
C VAL A 66 98.86 -5.00 -32.55
N THR A 67 99.60 -3.94 -32.28
CA THR A 67 99.25 -2.91 -31.26
C THR A 67 98.17 -1.94 -31.71
N ALA A 68 98.20 -1.46 -32.95
CA ALA A 68 97.19 -0.58 -33.49
C ALA A 68 95.84 -1.30 -33.66
N MET A 69 95.89 -2.58 -33.87
CA MET A 69 94.70 -3.42 -34.03
C MET A 69 94.13 -3.84 -32.68
N GLU A 70 94.92 -3.99 -31.61
CA GLU A 70 94.42 -4.19 -30.25
C GLU A 70 93.66 -2.96 -29.72
N ASP A 71 94.17 -1.74 -30.01
CA ASP A 71 93.51 -0.51 -29.60
C ASP A 71 92.18 -0.29 -30.35
N SER A 72 92.15 -0.60 -31.67
CA SER A 72 90.89 -0.57 -32.47
C SER A 72 89.84 -1.57 -31.96
N LEU A 73 90.31 -2.81 -31.65
CA LEU A 73 89.43 -3.83 -31.07
C LEU A 73 88.94 -3.48 -29.67
N ARG A 74 89.73 -2.80 -28.85
CA ARG A 74 89.27 -2.32 -27.54
C ARG A 74 88.25 -1.25 -27.69
N GLN A 75 88.41 -0.34 -28.61
CA GLN A 75 87.41 0.74 -28.89
C GLN A 75 86.13 0.12 -29.42
N GLU A 76 86.18 -0.83 -30.35
CA GLU A 76 84.95 -1.51 -30.83
C GLU A 76 84.24 -2.30 -29.70
N LEU A 77 85.02 -2.95 -28.79
CA LEU A 77 84.50 -3.62 -27.62
C LEU A 77 83.85 -2.66 -26.64
N GLU A 78 84.40 -1.44 -26.44
CA GLU A 78 83.82 -0.40 -25.60
C GLU A 78 82.52 0.12 -26.20
N GLU A 79 82.52 0.40 -27.53
CA GLU A 79 81.26 0.83 -28.23
C GLU A 79 80.17 -0.25 -28.19
N LEU A 80 80.56 -1.53 -28.39
CA LEU A 80 79.63 -2.65 -28.27
C LEU A 80 79.13 -2.87 -26.87
N HIS A 81 79.94 -2.63 -25.83
CA HIS A 81 79.47 -2.69 -24.45
C HIS A 81 78.49 -1.52 -24.12
N GLU A 82 78.76 -0.34 -24.68
CA GLU A 82 77.84 0.78 -24.53
C GLU A 82 76.51 0.54 -25.22
N ILE A 83 76.52 -0.02 -26.45
CA ILE A 83 75.27 -0.38 -27.16
C ILE A 83 74.51 -1.47 -26.38
N CYS A 84 75.20 -2.53 -25.91
CA CYS A 84 74.55 -3.59 -25.12
C CYS A 84 73.98 -3.04 -23.81
N ALA A 85 74.65 -2.11 -23.15
CA ALA A 85 74.12 -1.47 -21.91
C ALA A 85 72.91 -0.62 -22.20
N ASN A 86 72.83 0.11 -23.31
CA ASN A 86 71.69 0.90 -23.73
C ASN A 86 70.49 -0.01 -24.10
N GLU A 87 70.72 -1.05 -24.91
CA GLU A 87 69.70 -2.02 -25.24
C GLU A 87 69.12 -2.74 -24.01
N GLN A 88 70.03 -3.09 -23.05
CA GLN A 88 69.60 -3.69 -21.78
C GLN A 88 68.70 -2.72 -20.97
N ALA A 89 69.08 -1.42 -20.91
CA ALA A 89 68.33 -0.38 -20.24
C ALA A 89 66.93 -0.19 -20.92
N GLU A 90 66.88 -0.25 -22.27
CA GLU A 90 65.60 -0.18 -23.00
C GLU A 90 64.74 -1.42 -22.71
N LEU A 91 65.32 -2.64 -22.68
CA LEU A 91 64.61 -3.86 -22.32
C LEU A 91 64.03 -3.80 -20.89
N ASP A 92 64.84 -3.29 -19.95
CA ASP A 92 64.36 -3.12 -18.58
C ASP A 92 63.25 -2.10 -18.47
N ASN A 93 63.29 -0.99 -19.23
CA ASN A 93 62.19 -0.01 -19.31
C ASN A 93 60.93 -0.61 -19.95
N LEU A 94 61.08 -1.35 -21.06
CA LEU A 94 59.96 -2.02 -21.71
C LEU A 94 59.32 -3.07 -20.80
N THR A 95 60.15 -3.83 -20.06
CA THR A 95 59.68 -4.84 -19.10
C THR A 95 58.93 -4.19 -17.95
N LYS A 96 59.35 -2.99 -17.50
CA LYS A 96 58.64 -2.22 -16.49
C LYS A 96 57.32 -1.72 -17.02
N LEU A 97 57.28 -1.12 -18.22
CA LEU A 97 56.03 -0.66 -18.86
C LEU A 97 55.03 -1.80 -19.07
N LEU A 98 55.51 -2.99 -19.44
CA LEU A 98 54.67 -4.16 -19.59
C LEU A 98 54.03 -4.60 -18.28
N ARG A 99 54.78 -4.60 -17.16
CA ARG A 99 54.26 -4.89 -15.83
C ARG A 99 53.25 -3.84 -15.38
N ASP A 100 53.54 -2.57 -15.65
CA ASP A 100 52.60 -1.46 -15.30
C ASP A 100 51.32 -1.58 -16.12
N ALA A 101 51.37 -1.94 -17.39
CA ALA A 101 50.22 -2.19 -18.24
C ALA A 101 49.41 -3.42 -17.79
N GLU A 102 50.07 -4.51 -17.42
CA GLU A 102 49.39 -5.70 -16.84
C GLU A 102 48.67 -5.36 -15.54
N LEU A 103 49.30 -4.55 -14.66
CA LEU A 103 48.68 -4.11 -13.42
C LEU A 103 47.42 -3.24 -13.66
N VAL A 104 47.51 -2.32 -14.64
CA VAL A 104 46.36 -1.49 -15.03
C VAL A 104 45.24 -2.35 -15.63
N SER A 105 45.58 -3.35 -16.47
CA SER A 105 44.61 -4.29 -17.02
C SER A 105 43.88 -5.03 -15.90
N GLN A 106 44.60 -5.56 -14.93
CA GLN A 106 44.05 -6.27 -13.79
C GLN A 106 43.12 -5.37 -12.94
N GLN A 107 43.54 -4.13 -12.72
CA GLN A 107 42.67 -3.15 -12.03
C GLN A 107 41.40 -2.83 -12.79
N LEU A 108 41.45 -2.82 -14.12
CA LEU A 108 40.29 -2.60 -15.00
C LEU A 108 39.33 -3.79 -14.95
N ASP A 109 39.87 -5.02 -14.97
CA ASP A 109 39.05 -6.23 -14.83
C ASP A 109 38.34 -6.27 -13.47
N ASP A 110 39.08 -6.00 -12.38
CA ASP A 110 38.48 -5.88 -11.03
C ASP A 110 37.38 -4.81 -10.96
N TYR A 111 37.60 -3.68 -11.63
CA TYR A 111 36.59 -2.59 -11.70
C TYR A 111 35.38 -3.00 -12.53
N GLN A 112 35.58 -3.71 -13.63
CA GLN A 112 34.50 -4.21 -14.47
C GLN A 112 33.65 -5.24 -13.72
N ASP A 113 34.28 -6.16 -12.99
CA ASP A 113 33.57 -7.14 -12.17
C ASP A 113 32.74 -6.47 -11.09
N ASN A 114 33.30 -5.46 -10.42
CA ASN A 114 32.56 -4.66 -9.43
C ASN A 114 31.35 -3.94 -10.05
N LEU A 115 31.49 -3.35 -11.23
CA LEU A 115 30.38 -2.72 -11.95
C LEU A 115 29.30 -3.73 -12.34
N ASN A 116 29.68 -4.92 -12.76
CA ASN A 116 28.75 -5.99 -13.10
C ASN A 116 27.99 -6.47 -11.86
N GLU A 117 28.67 -6.61 -10.71
CA GLU A 117 28.01 -6.94 -9.45
C GLU A 117 27.00 -5.87 -9.04
N GLN A 118 27.38 -4.58 -9.14
CA GLN A 118 26.47 -3.48 -8.84
C GLN A 118 25.29 -3.44 -9.81
N ALA A 119 25.51 -3.68 -11.09
CA ALA A 119 24.43 -3.74 -12.09
C ALA A 119 23.45 -4.88 -11.78
N ASN A 120 23.96 -6.08 -11.47
CA ASN A 120 23.14 -7.23 -11.09
C ASN A 120 22.34 -6.97 -9.79
N ALA A 121 22.98 -6.33 -8.79
CA ALA A 121 22.29 -5.96 -7.55
C ALA A 121 21.16 -4.97 -7.81
N LEU A 122 21.39 -3.96 -8.66
CA LEU A 122 20.39 -2.96 -9.05
C LEU A 122 19.23 -3.59 -9.84
N GLU A 123 19.52 -4.55 -10.72
CA GLU A 123 18.47 -5.30 -11.44
C GLU A 123 17.61 -6.12 -10.48
N LEU A 124 18.20 -6.80 -9.50
CA LEU A 124 17.47 -7.54 -8.48
C LEU A 124 16.59 -6.62 -7.64
N GLU A 125 17.10 -5.46 -7.23
CA GLU A 125 16.33 -4.45 -6.50
C GLU A 125 15.18 -3.91 -7.34
N THR A 126 15.42 -3.62 -8.61
CA THR A 126 14.38 -3.17 -9.56
C THR A 126 13.27 -4.21 -9.73
N HIS A 127 13.63 -5.49 -9.85
CA HIS A 127 12.65 -6.58 -9.90
C HIS A 127 11.87 -6.74 -8.59
N ALA A 128 12.53 -6.56 -7.44
CA ALA A 128 11.85 -6.57 -6.14
C ALA A 128 10.82 -5.45 -6.04
N PHE A 129 11.18 -4.21 -6.41
CA PHE A 129 10.25 -3.08 -6.46
C PHE A 129 9.10 -3.29 -7.43
N GLN A 130 9.36 -3.84 -8.61
CA GLN A 130 8.29 -4.15 -9.58
C GLN A 130 7.30 -5.19 -9.03
N ASN A 131 7.81 -6.19 -8.30
CA ASN A 131 6.95 -7.19 -7.66
C ASN A 131 6.13 -6.58 -6.53
N GLU A 132 6.73 -5.71 -5.69
CA GLU A 132 6.01 -4.98 -4.64
C GLU A 132 4.94 -4.05 -5.24
N GLU A 133 5.27 -3.31 -6.29
CA GLU A 133 4.31 -2.46 -7.01
C GLU A 133 3.12 -3.27 -7.53
N GLN A 134 3.38 -4.43 -8.15
CA GLN A 134 2.32 -5.32 -8.64
C GLN A 134 1.45 -5.85 -7.49
N GLN A 135 2.04 -6.21 -6.35
CA GLN A 135 1.29 -6.65 -5.17
C GLN A 135 0.42 -5.53 -4.61
N VAL A 136 0.94 -4.32 -4.50
CA VAL A 136 0.18 -3.14 -4.04
C VAL A 136 -0.97 -2.83 -4.99
N VAL A 137 -0.74 -2.84 -6.31
CA VAL A 137 -1.78 -2.63 -7.32
C VAL A 137 -2.85 -3.70 -7.25
N ALA A 138 -2.46 -4.98 -7.09
CA ALA A 138 -3.42 -6.08 -6.94
C ALA A 138 -4.25 -5.94 -5.66
N ALA A 139 -3.62 -5.61 -4.52
CA ALA A 139 -4.31 -5.38 -3.25
C ALA A 139 -5.26 -4.19 -3.33
N LEU A 140 -4.87 -3.10 -4.00
CA LEU A 140 -5.71 -1.91 -4.19
C LEU A 140 -6.92 -2.23 -5.09
N THR A 141 -6.73 -3.01 -6.15
CA THR A 141 -7.81 -3.46 -7.02
C THR A 141 -8.80 -4.34 -6.24
N GLN A 142 -8.29 -5.29 -5.47
CA GLN A 142 -9.12 -6.14 -4.62
C GLN A 142 -9.89 -5.33 -3.57
N ALA A 143 -9.25 -4.34 -2.95
CA ALA A 143 -9.92 -3.45 -2.00
C ALA A 143 -11.01 -2.61 -2.67
N GLN A 144 -10.77 -2.11 -3.89
CA GLN A 144 -11.76 -1.37 -4.68
C GLN A 144 -12.97 -2.24 -5.04
N ASP A 145 -12.74 -3.48 -5.49
CA ASP A 145 -13.79 -4.44 -5.81
C ASP A 145 -14.63 -4.77 -4.56
N GLU A 146 -13.98 -4.93 -3.41
CA GLU A 146 -14.68 -5.18 -2.15
C GLU A 146 -15.50 -3.97 -1.69
N VAL A 147 -14.98 -2.75 -1.82
CA VAL A 147 -15.72 -1.51 -1.55
C VAL A 147 -16.92 -1.39 -2.49
N GLU A 148 -16.76 -1.69 -3.78
CA GLU A 148 -17.87 -1.67 -4.73
C GLU A 148 -18.92 -2.74 -4.38
N ARG A 149 -18.50 -3.95 -4.01
CA ARG A 149 -19.38 -5.02 -3.54
C ARG A 149 -20.15 -4.60 -2.29
N LEU A 150 -19.45 -4.11 -1.28
CA LEU A 150 -20.04 -3.62 -0.03
C LEU A 150 -21.00 -2.44 -0.28
N SER A 151 -20.65 -1.52 -1.18
CA SER A 151 -21.52 -0.40 -1.55
C SER A 151 -22.79 -0.86 -2.25
N LYS A 152 -22.73 -1.92 -3.07
CA LYS A 152 -23.91 -2.55 -3.66
C LYS A 152 -24.77 -3.25 -2.59
N ASP A 153 -24.13 -3.95 -1.66
CA ASP A 153 -24.83 -4.62 -0.55
C ASP A 153 -25.49 -3.60 0.38
N ILE A 154 -24.85 -2.49 0.70
CA ILE A 154 -25.44 -1.37 1.47
C ILE A 154 -26.62 -0.77 0.70
N ARG A 155 -26.49 -0.53 -0.60
CA ARG A 155 -27.61 -0.04 -1.43
C ARG A 155 -28.76 -1.04 -1.50
N LEU A 156 -28.48 -2.32 -1.52
CA LEU A 156 -29.50 -3.37 -1.46
C LEU A 156 -30.20 -3.37 -0.08
N THR A 157 -29.43 -3.30 1.03
CA THR A 157 -30.00 -3.22 2.38
C THR A 157 -30.82 -1.96 2.60
N THR A 158 -30.34 -0.79 2.16
CA THR A 158 -31.13 0.47 2.23
C THR A 158 -32.33 0.45 1.32
N ARG A 159 -32.29 -0.28 0.19
CA ARG A 159 -33.42 -0.43 -0.72
C ARG A 159 -34.49 -1.36 -0.16
N TYR A 160 -34.11 -2.36 0.64
CA TYR A 160 -35.04 -3.25 1.35
C TYR A 160 -35.60 -2.62 2.63
N LEU A 161 -34.90 -1.64 3.22
CA LEU A 161 -35.30 -0.91 4.41
C LEU A 161 -35.69 0.52 4.03
N ASP A 162 -36.61 0.65 3.08
CA ASP A 162 -37.12 1.94 2.65
C ASP A 162 -38.18 2.43 3.66
N LEU A 163 -37.88 3.55 4.32
CA LEU A 163 -38.83 4.22 5.22
C LEU A 163 -39.66 5.19 4.41
N ARG A 164 -40.84 4.75 3.99
CA ARG A 164 -41.88 5.59 3.37
C ARG A 164 -42.94 5.91 4.38
N VAL A 165 -43.72 6.97 4.11
CA VAL A 165 -44.87 7.35 4.92
C VAL A 165 -46.14 6.98 4.17
N ASP A 166 -46.89 6.01 4.71
CA ASP A 166 -48.24 5.75 4.25
C ASP A 166 -49.25 6.64 4.95
N ARG A 167 -50.04 7.40 4.19
CA ARG A 167 -51.09 8.31 4.69
C ARG A 167 -52.45 7.66 4.71
N ALA A 168 -52.51 6.36 4.94
CA ALA A 168 -53.77 5.66 4.99
C ALA A 168 -54.67 6.23 6.10
N ARG A 169 -55.90 6.62 5.75
CA ARG A 169 -56.97 7.07 6.67
C ARG A 169 -56.56 8.21 7.62
N GLY A 170 -55.72 9.14 7.17
CA GLY A 170 -55.33 10.31 7.97
C GLY A 170 -54.28 10.05 9.04
N LEU A 171 -53.71 8.84 9.13
CA LEU A 171 -52.61 8.50 10.00
C LEU A 171 -51.32 8.34 9.20
N LEU A 172 -50.22 8.79 9.79
CA LEU A 172 -48.89 8.66 9.21
C LEU A 172 -48.26 7.34 9.70
N TYR A 173 -48.17 6.37 8.82
CA TYR A 173 -47.42 5.14 9.10
C TYR A 173 -46.10 5.16 8.37
N PRO A 174 -44.97 5.12 9.07
CA PRO A 174 -43.71 4.84 8.42
C PRO A 174 -43.70 3.40 7.93
N LEU A 175 -43.22 3.19 6.69
CA LEU A 175 -43.10 1.89 6.08
C LEU A 175 -41.63 1.46 6.17
N ILE A 176 -41.43 0.24 6.64
CA ILE A 176 -40.13 -0.43 6.59
C ILE A 176 -40.29 -1.71 5.75
N ASN A 177 -39.63 -1.76 4.60
CA ASN A 177 -39.81 -2.84 3.63
C ASN A 177 -41.30 -3.12 3.33
N GLU A 178 -42.04 -2.04 3.04
CA GLU A 178 -43.47 -2.06 2.74
C GLU A 178 -44.41 -2.46 3.93
N LEU A 179 -43.84 -2.81 5.09
CA LEU A 179 -44.56 -3.12 6.31
C LEU A 179 -44.79 -1.85 7.13
N ARG A 180 -46.02 -1.64 7.60
CA ARG A 180 -46.37 -0.46 8.39
C ARG A 180 -45.87 -0.58 9.84
N LEU A 181 -45.04 0.37 10.22
CA LEU A 181 -44.58 0.46 11.59
C LEU A 181 -45.63 1.21 12.42
N ALA A 182 -46.30 0.49 13.27
CA ALA A 182 -47.37 1.04 14.11
C ALA A 182 -47.18 0.60 15.56
N TYR A 183 -47.89 1.26 16.44
CA TYR A 183 -47.92 0.88 17.86
C TYR A 183 -48.95 -0.21 18.14
N ARG A 184 -50.12 -0.14 17.47
CA ARG A 184 -51.22 -1.10 17.61
C ARG A 184 -51.94 -1.31 16.28
N PRO A 185 -52.64 -2.44 16.10
CA PRO A 185 -53.50 -2.68 14.96
C PRO A 185 -54.57 -1.62 14.84
N LYS A 186 -54.75 -1.09 13.63
CA LYS A 186 -55.86 -0.19 13.30
C LYS A 186 -56.24 -0.35 11.83
N GLY A 187 -57.52 -0.55 11.60
CA GLY A 187 -58.03 -0.73 10.26
C GLY A 187 -57.59 -2.07 9.68
N ASP A 188 -56.84 -2.02 8.62
CA ASP A 188 -56.23 -3.16 7.89
C ASP A 188 -54.84 -3.55 8.38
N VAL A 189 -54.22 -2.80 9.34
CA VAL A 189 -52.92 -3.14 9.91
C VAL A 189 -53.07 -4.20 10.99
N GLN A 190 -52.38 -5.34 10.78
CA GLN A 190 -52.46 -6.49 11.70
C GLN A 190 -51.21 -6.60 12.60
N TRP A 191 -51.30 -7.36 13.69
CA TRP A 191 -50.18 -7.54 14.61
C TRP A 191 -48.98 -8.19 13.95
N GLU A 192 -49.15 -9.09 13.03
CA GLU A 192 -48.11 -9.81 12.33
C GLU A 192 -47.27 -8.85 11.48
N GLU A 193 -47.91 -7.87 10.86
CA GLU A 193 -47.26 -6.82 10.09
C GLU A 193 -46.44 -5.89 11.03
N ILE A 194 -47.08 -5.43 12.14
CA ILE A 194 -46.42 -4.60 13.14
C ILE A 194 -45.21 -5.29 13.74
N GLN A 195 -45.34 -6.56 14.10
CA GLN A 195 -44.25 -7.36 14.66
C GLN A 195 -43.07 -7.50 13.69
N SER A 196 -43.37 -7.79 12.46
CA SER A 196 -42.35 -7.92 11.39
C SER A 196 -41.66 -6.58 11.12
N ALA A 197 -42.41 -5.49 11.09
CA ALA A 197 -41.85 -4.16 10.92
C ALA A 197 -40.91 -3.76 12.07
N TRP A 198 -41.29 -4.02 13.33
CA TRP A 198 -40.40 -3.76 14.48
C TRP A 198 -39.19 -4.67 14.52
N ALA A 199 -39.31 -5.94 14.06
CA ALA A 199 -38.18 -6.82 13.91
C ALA A 199 -37.12 -6.28 12.92
N LEU A 200 -37.59 -5.75 11.77
CA LEU A 200 -36.71 -5.11 10.78
C LEU A 200 -36.10 -3.81 11.32
N ALA A 201 -36.88 -2.99 12.05
CA ALA A 201 -36.34 -1.79 12.70
C ALA A 201 -35.25 -2.15 13.72
N ALA A 202 -35.41 -3.25 14.47
CA ALA A 202 -34.41 -3.73 15.39
C ALA A 202 -33.15 -4.24 14.70
N GLN A 203 -33.29 -4.90 13.56
CA GLN A 203 -32.13 -5.31 12.74
C GLN A 203 -31.36 -4.08 12.22
N LEU A 204 -32.07 -3.07 11.73
CA LEU A 204 -31.47 -1.83 11.26
C LEU A 204 -30.73 -1.10 12.39
N LEU A 205 -31.35 -1.02 13.58
CA LEU A 205 -30.70 -0.42 14.75
C LEU A 205 -29.45 -1.20 15.19
N LEU A 206 -29.54 -2.53 15.23
CA LEU A 206 -28.41 -3.40 15.57
C LEU A 206 -27.27 -3.25 14.55
N HIS A 207 -27.59 -3.18 13.28
CA HIS A 207 -26.60 -2.94 12.24
C HIS A 207 -25.90 -1.58 12.42
N SER A 208 -26.68 -0.53 12.65
CA SER A 208 -26.12 0.81 12.94
C SER A 208 -25.24 0.84 14.20
N ILE A 209 -25.63 0.12 15.26
CA ILE A 209 -24.85 -0.06 16.49
C ILE A 209 -23.50 -0.71 16.18
N THR A 210 -23.51 -1.75 15.34
CA THR A 210 -22.30 -2.47 14.93
C THR A 210 -21.37 -1.58 14.13
N LEU A 211 -21.90 -0.86 13.14
CA LEU A 211 -21.12 0.04 12.29
C LEU A 211 -20.49 1.20 13.07
N LEU A 212 -21.21 1.73 14.07
CA LEU A 212 -20.71 2.81 14.94
C LEU A 212 -19.82 2.33 16.08
N ASN A 213 -19.54 1.02 16.15
CA ASN A 213 -18.79 0.41 17.26
C ASN A 213 -19.35 0.79 18.64
N PHE A 214 -20.66 1.01 18.72
CA PHE A 214 -21.32 1.38 19.97
C PHE A 214 -21.56 0.17 20.85
N SER A 215 -21.20 0.28 22.11
CA SER A 215 -21.49 -0.73 23.12
C SER A 215 -22.22 -0.10 24.30
N SER A 216 -23.51 -0.45 24.48
CA SER A 216 -24.26 -0.02 25.66
C SER A 216 -23.95 -0.91 26.85
N GLN A 217 -23.71 -0.29 28.02
CA GLN A 217 -23.51 -1.03 29.28
C GLN A 217 -24.81 -1.58 29.85
N HIS A 218 -25.95 -1.02 29.47
CA HIS A 218 -27.25 -1.28 30.10
C HIS A 218 -28.27 -1.89 29.15
N TRP A 219 -28.14 -1.67 27.87
CA TRP A 219 -29.14 -2.07 26.89
C TRP A 219 -28.60 -3.12 25.93
N ARG A 220 -29.43 -4.13 25.69
CA ARG A 220 -29.18 -5.14 24.66
C ARG A 220 -30.40 -5.28 23.77
N ILE A 221 -30.22 -5.17 22.45
CA ILE A 221 -31.28 -5.43 21.48
C ILE A 221 -31.12 -6.85 20.93
N VAL A 222 -32.24 -7.54 20.79
CA VAL A 222 -32.31 -8.88 20.19
C VAL A 222 -33.41 -8.85 19.15
N PRO A 223 -33.09 -8.74 17.85
CA PRO A 223 -34.07 -8.87 16.80
C PRO A 223 -34.52 -10.33 16.73
N LEU A 224 -35.81 -10.54 16.68
CA LEU A 224 -36.44 -11.84 16.47
C LEU A 224 -37.26 -11.78 15.18
N SER A 225 -37.58 -12.93 14.58
CA SER A 225 -38.36 -12.97 13.34
C SER A 225 -39.77 -12.36 13.43
N GLN A 226 -40.33 -12.30 14.62
CA GLN A 226 -41.70 -11.82 14.87
C GLN A 226 -41.81 -10.72 15.95
N CYS A 227 -40.73 -10.19 16.46
CA CYS A 227 -40.75 -9.05 17.38
C CYS A 227 -39.34 -8.55 17.66
N ALA A 228 -39.23 -7.37 18.28
CA ALA A 228 -37.97 -6.87 18.80
C ALA A 228 -37.97 -6.99 20.33
N LYS A 229 -36.90 -7.53 20.91
CA LYS A 229 -36.67 -7.55 22.35
C LYS A 229 -35.59 -6.55 22.72
N ILE A 230 -35.89 -5.71 23.71
CA ILE A 230 -34.91 -4.84 24.35
C ILE A 230 -34.76 -5.31 25.78
N ILE A 231 -33.54 -5.59 26.18
CA ILE A 231 -33.21 -6.08 27.50
C ILE A 231 -32.46 -4.96 28.23
N TYR A 232 -32.94 -4.54 29.38
CA TYR A 232 -32.34 -3.57 30.24
C TYR A 232 -31.68 -4.24 31.45
N HIS A 233 -30.40 -4.02 31.65
CA HIS A 233 -29.63 -4.46 32.80
C HIS A 233 -29.38 -3.27 33.72
N ALA A 234 -29.97 -3.31 34.94
CA ALA A 234 -29.74 -2.25 35.90
C ALA A 234 -28.27 -2.15 36.33
N PRO A 235 -27.72 -0.95 36.52
CA PRO A 235 -26.30 -0.74 36.86
C PRO A 235 -25.81 -1.52 38.05
N GLN A 236 -26.68 -1.69 39.04
CA GLN A 236 -26.38 -2.46 40.27
C GLN A 236 -26.13 -3.96 40.05
N HIS A 237 -26.52 -4.48 38.91
CA HIS A 237 -26.45 -5.89 38.53
C HIS A 237 -25.66 -6.18 37.29
N ALA A 238 -25.01 -5.17 36.70
CA ALA A 238 -24.26 -5.30 35.44
C ALA A 238 -23.17 -6.37 35.48
N ASN A 239 -22.62 -6.64 36.68
CA ASN A 239 -21.55 -7.63 36.88
C ASN A 239 -22.06 -8.99 37.41
N GLN A 240 -23.38 -9.21 37.52
CA GLN A 240 -23.92 -10.48 37.92
C GLN A 240 -24.36 -11.33 36.73
N PRO A 241 -23.64 -12.39 36.38
CA PRO A 241 -23.89 -13.17 35.13
C PRO A 241 -25.28 -13.85 35.11
N ASN A 242 -25.94 -13.99 36.26
CA ASN A 242 -27.23 -14.67 36.40
C ASN A 242 -28.43 -13.73 36.58
N HIS A 243 -28.22 -12.39 36.53
CA HIS A 243 -29.34 -11.46 36.66
C HIS A 243 -30.05 -11.29 35.32
N ARG A 244 -31.29 -11.79 35.26
CA ARG A 244 -32.16 -11.58 34.10
C ARG A 244 -32.59 -10.10 34.08
N GLY A 245 -32.10 -9.35 33.07
CA GLY A 245 -32.54 -7.98 32.86
C GLY A 245 -34.05 -7.88 32.58
N VAL A 246 -34.60 -6.70 32.74
CA VAL A 246 -36.00 -6.41 32.37
C VAL A 246 -36.14 -6.47 30.85
N THR A 247 -37.04 -7.30 30.36
CA THR A 247 -37.25 -7.51 28.92
C THR A 247 -38.49 -6.76 28.46
N TYR A 248 -38.33 -5.94 27.44
CA TYR A 248 -39.41 -5.22 26.74
C TYR A 248 -39.59 -5.79 25.36
N ASN A 249 -40.80 -6.22 25.02
CA ASN A 249 -41.14 -6.74 23.68
C ASN A 249 -41.78 -5.62 22.86
N VAL A 250 -41.06 -5.03 21.91
CA VAL A 250 -41.58 -3.96 21.05
C VAL A 250 -42.37 -4.59 19.89
N GLY A 251 -43.56 -4.04 19.61
CA GLY A 251 -44.43 -4.57 18.55
C GLY A 251 -45.21 -5.83 18.92
N HIS A 252 -45.20 -6.28 20.19
CA HIS A 252 -45.91 -7.47 20.60
C HIS A 252 -47.29 -7.13 21.27
N PRO A 253 -48.35 -7.92 21.04
CA PRO A 253 -49.68 -7.69 21.62
C PRO A 253 -49.69 -7.55 23.14
N SER A 254 -48.79 -8.23 23.85
CA SER A 254 -48.67 -8.14 25.30
C SER A 254 -47.99 -6.84 25.79
N SER A 255 -47.32 -6.10 24.92
CA SER A 255 -46.62 -4.86 25.28
C SER A 255 -47.53 -3.64 25.16
N ARG A 256 -48.73 -3.69 25.77
CA ARG A 256 -49.68 -2.57 25.78
C ARG A 256 -49.25 -1.35 26.59
N SER A 257 -48.07 -1.43 27.20
CA SER A 257 -47.53 -0.33 27.99
C SER A 257 -46.56 0.54 27.18
N ASN A 258 -46.57 1.84 27.46
CA ASN A 258 -45.63 2.84 26.94
C ASN A 258 -44.17 2.44 27.25
N GLU A 259 -43.93 1.50 28.16
CA GLU A 259 -42.62 1.08 28.62
C GLU A 259 -41.74 0.50 27.52
N ALA A 260 -42.33 -0.31 26.63
CA ALA A 260 -41.56 -0.93 25.54
C ALA A 260 -41.07 0.14 24.54
N LEU A 261 -41.96 1.12 24.22
CA LEU A 261 -41.57 2.23 23.33
C LEU A 261 -40.59 3.20 24.01
N MET A 262 -40.76 3.43 25.33
CA MET A 262 -39.83 4.20 26.13
C MET A 262 -38.44 3.51 26.18
N ALA A 263 -38.38 2.18 26.34
CA ALA A 263 -37.14 1.42 26.31
C ALA A 263 -36.46 1.54 24.93
N TRP A 264 -37.24 1.44 23.85
CA TRP A 264 -36.74 1.69 22.49
C TRP A 264 -36.16 3.10 22.33
N ASN A 265 -36.93 4.11 22.74
CA ASN A 265 -36.49 5.50 22.64
C ASN A 265 -35.21 5.74 23.44
N LYS A 266 -35.09 5.19 24.64
CA LYS A 266 -33.89 5.34 25.48
C LYS A 266 -32.66 4.74 24.82
N LEU A 267 -32.76 3.52 24.29
CA LEU A 267 -31.66 2.88 23.55
C LEU A 267 -31.31 3.71 22.30
N LEU A 268 -32.30 4.07 21.48
CA LEU A 268 -32.07 4.87 20.27
C LEU A 268 -31.42 6.22 20.63
N ALA A 269 -31.87 6.91 21.71
CA ALA A 269 -31.28 8.17 22.16
C ALA A 269 -29.80 8.03 22.56
N GLU A 270 -29.42 6.92 23.22
CA GLU A 270 -28.02 6.65 23.56
C GLU A 270 -27.17 6.44 22.30
N VAL A 271 -27.67 5.69 21.33
CA VAL A 271 -26.97 5.45 20.07
C VAL A 271 -26.84 6.72 19.23
N VAL A 272 -27.92 7.51 19.15
CA VAL A 272 -27.94 8.83 18.47
C VAL A 272 -26.91 9.78 19.10
N GLN A 273 -26.90 9.85 20.44
CA GLN A 273 -25.93 10.68 21.15
C GLN A 273 -24.49 10.24 20.89
N HIS A 274 -24.25 8.94 20.86
CA HIS A 274 -22.94 8.41 20.49
C HIS A 274 -22.57 8.78 19.05
N ALA A 275 -23.49 8.63 18.10
CA ALA A 275 -23.28 9.01 16.71
C ALA A 275 -22.94 10.51 16.57
N LEU A 276 -23.67 11.38 17.27
CA LEU A 276 -23.40 12.82 17.27
C LEU A 276 -22.01 13.16 17.82
N THR A 277 -21.60 12.52 18.93
CA THR A 277 -20.26 12.74 19.49
C THR A 277 -19.16 12.23 18.56
N THR A 278 -19.38 11.10 17.89
CA THR A 278 -18.46 10.51 16.91
C THR A 278 -18.31 11.43 15.70
N ILE A 279 -19.43 11.92 15.15
CA ILE A 279 -19.42 12.90 14.05
C ILE A 279 -18.67 14.17 14.45
N GLN A 280 -18.96 14.72 15.62
CA GLN A 280 -18.30 15.95 16.09
C GLN A 280 -16.79 15.75 16.19
N SER A 281 -16.36 14.62 16.76
CA SER A 281 -14.93 14.27 16.81
C SER A 281 -14.32 14.09 15.42
N GLY A 282 -15.06 13.52 14.46
CA GLY A 282 -14.64 13.36 13.08
C GLY A 282 -14.45 14.70 12.36
N ILE A 283 -15.39 15.64 12.57
CA ILE A 283 -15.30 16.99 12.02
C ILE A 283 -14.08 17.74 12.60
N GLU A 284 -13.89 17.66 13.91
CA GLU A 284 -12.74 18.31 14.60
C GLU A 284 -11.39 17.75 14.12
N LYS A 285 -11.33 16.49 13.75
CA LYS A 285 -10.15 15.84 13.19
C LYS A 285 -10.00 16.04 11.66
N GLY A 286 -10.97 16.71 11.02
CA GLY A 286 -10.99 16.91 9.57
C GLY A 286 -11.27 15.64 8.75
N LEU A 287 -11.78 14.59 9.38
CA LEU A 287 -12.10 13.32 8.75
C LEU A 287 -13.42 13.37 7.99
N VAL A 288 -14.36 14.20 8.45
CA VAL A 288 -15.70 14.33 7.89
C VAL A 288 -15.98 15.80 7.60
N GLU A 289 -16.47 16.09 6.40
CA GLU A 289 -16.95 17.44 6.08
C GLU A 289 -18.31 17.68 6.74
N ALA A 290 -18.41 18.76 7.52
CA ALA A 290 -19.65 19.14 8.19
C ALA A 290 -20.85 19.31 7.23
N SER A 291 -20.59 19.64 5.95
CA SER A 291 -21.57 19.78 4.89
C SER A 291 -22.25 18.46 4.48
N ARG A 292 -21.59 17.33 4.73
CA ARG A 292 -22.11 15.99 4.37
C ARG A 292 -23.02 15.37 5.42
N VAL A 293 -23.01 15.92 6.63
CA VAL A 293 -23.80 15.38 7.73
C VAL A 293 -25.14 16.09 7.80
N GLU A 294 -26.20 15.34 7.51
CA GLU A 294 -27.56 15.83 7.71
C GLU A 294 -27.83 16.04 9.19
N LYS A 295 -28.58 17.09 9.50
CA LYS A 295 -29.02 17.35 10.88
C LYS A 295 -29.97 16.26 11.33
N LEU A 296 -29.95 15.98 12.65
CA LEU A 296 -30.91 15.06 13.26
C LEU A 296 -32.33 15.55 12.97
N PRO A 297 -33.23 14.75 12.38
CA PRO A 297 -34.55 15.19 11.97
C PRO A 297 -35.42 15.68 13.13
N TYR A 298 -35.38 14.98 14.24
CA TYR A 298 -36.14 15.32 15.44
C TYR A 298 -35.25 15.24 16.67
N GLU A 299 -35.42 16.29 17.53
CA GLU A 299 -34.75 16.32 18.83
C GLU A 299 -35.20 15.12 19.66
N GLN A 300 -34.24 14.41 20.24
CA GLN A 300 -34.49 13.19 20.99
C GLN A 300 -33.83 13.23 22.35
N THR A 301 -34.61 12.98 23.37
CA THR A 301 -34.15 12.79 24.73
C THR A 301 -34.55 11.41 25.23
N LYS A 302 -34.11 11.03 26.43
CA LYS A 302 -34.46 9.71 27.02
C LYS A 302 -35.97 9.54 27.23
N ASP A 303 -36.69 10.62 27.45
CA ASP A 303 -38.11 10.59 27.82
C ASP A 303 -39.03 11.28 26.82
N SER A 304 -38.49 11.91 25.75
CA SER A 304 -39.28 12.61 24.73
C SER A 304 -38.63 12.50 23.35
N ILE A 305 -39.45 12.68 22.31
CA ILE A 305 -38.98 12.79 20.93
C ILE A 305 -39.86 13.83 20.18
N GLY A 306 -39.18 14.72 19.41
CA GLY A 306 -39.87 15.78 18.68
C GLY A 306 -40.78 16.64 19.56
N GLY A 307 -40.41 16.85 20.83
CA GLY A 307 -41.21 17.60 21.81
C GLY A 307 -42.38 16.81 22.42
N VAL A 308 -42.60 15.55 22.03
CA VAL A 308 -43.68 14.69 22.57
C VAL A 308 -43.15 13.88 23.74
N PRO A 309 -43.67 14.06 24.98
CA PRO A 309 -43.26 13.26 26.14
C PRO A 309 -43.89 11.87 26.08
N LEU A 310 -43.04 10.83 26.16
CA LEU A 310 -43.44 9.43 25.98
C LEU A 310 -44.18 8.87 27.22
N ARG A 311 -43.94 9.40 28.42
CA ARG A 311 -44.53 8.92 29.65
C ARG A 311 -46.04 9.19 29.74
N HIS A 312 -46.51 10.25 29.08
CA HIS A 312 -47.90 10.74 29.18
C HIS A 312 -48.69 10.52 27.90
N LEU A 313 -48.22 9.61 27.04
CA LEU A 313 -48.97 9.22 25.85
C LEU A 313 -50.24 8.50 26.29
N ASP A 314 -51.40 9.05 25.94
CA ASP A 314 -52.66 8.39 26.16
C ASP A 314 -52.76 7.16 25.25
N ALA A 315 -53.17 6.03 25.81
CA ALA A 315 -53.29 4.79 25.06
C ALA A 315 -54.30 4.90 23.90
N ASP A 316 -55.24 5.83 23.97
CA ASP A 316 -56.27 6.02 22.97
C ASP A 316 -55.99 7.14 21.97
N ASP A 317 -54.88 7.90 22.12
CA ASP A 317 -54.46 8.95 21.19
C ASP A 317 -53.56 8.35 20.07
N ASP A 318 -54.21 7.74 19.09
CA ASP A 318 -53.52 7.16 17.93
C ASP A 318 -52.71 8.18 17.12
N ALA A 319 -53.16 9.44 17.11
CA ALA A 319 -52.46 10.50 16.35
C ALA A 319 -51.09 10.83 16.98
N SER A 320 -51.01 10.91 18.29
CA SER A 320 -49.74 11.12 19.02
C SER A 320 -48.84 9.91 18.92
N TRP A 321 -49.39 8.69 19.03
CA TRP A 321 -48.61 7.45 18.81
C TRP A 321 -48.04 7.38 17.41
N SER A 322 -48.86 7.65 16.38
CA SER A 322 -48.39 7.64 15.00
C SER A 322 -47.27 8.65 14.77
N ARG A 323 -47.37 9.85 15.35
CA ARG A 323 -46.33 10.88 15.27
C ARG A 323 -45.04 10.41 15.95
N VAL A 324 -45.13 9.84 17.14
CA VAL A 324 -43.95 9.32 17.87
C VAL A 324 -43.24 8.24 17.08
N VAL A 325 -43.98 7.25 16.56
CA VAL A 325 -43.41 6.18 15.76
C VAL A 325 -42.77 6.74 14.49
N HIS A 326 -43.40 7.74 13.86
CA HIS A 326 -42.80 8.41 12.70
C HIS A 326 -41.48 9.13 13.07
N PHE A 327 -41.43 9.87 14.16
CA PHE A 327 -40.23 10.56 14.61
C PHE A 327 -39.09 9.58 14.93
N LEU A 328 -39.40 8.46 15.60
CA LEU A 328 -38.46 7.40 15.90
C LEU A 328 -37.90 6.78 14.60
N SER A 329 -38.75 6.58 13.61
CA SER A 329 -38.36 6.02 12.33
C SER A 329 -37.43 6.95 11.53
N CYS A 330 -37.74 8.28 11.54
CA CYS A 330 -36.88 9.26 10.87
C CYS A 330 -35.49 9.34 11.53
N ASN A 331 -35.42 9.32 12.86
CA ASN A 331 -34.17 9.33 13.58
C ASN A 331 -33.40 8.02 13.39
N LEU A 332 -34.11 6.88 13.28
CA LEU A 332 -33.47 5.58 12.95
C LEU A 332 -32.89 5.59 11.54
N LEU A 333 -33.60 6.14 10.55
CA LEU A 333 -33.10 6.29 9.19
C LEU A 333 -31.87 7.20 9.14
N TRP A 334 -31.94 8.34 9.81
CA TRP A 334 -30.80 9.24 9.93
C TRP A 334 -29.60 8.52 10.53
N LEU A 335 -29.80 7.76 11.60
CA LEU A 335 -28.74 6.98 12.26
C LEU A 335 -28.12 5.95 11.30
N ALA A 336 -28.95 5.25 10.51
CA ALA A 336 -28.49 4.27 9.54
C ALA A 336 -27.66 4.93 8.41
N ASN A 337 -28.09 6.11 7.95
CA ASN A 337 -27.35 6.89 6.95
C ASN A 337 -25.98 7.35 7.49
N VAL A 338 -25.97 7.88 8.72
CA VAL A 338 -24.73 8.31 9.39
C VAL A 338 -23.78 7.13 9.60
N ALA A 339 -24.28 6.00 10.09
CA ALA A 339 -23.49 4.81 10.30
C ALA A 339 -22.87 4.28 9.00
N SER A 340 -23.61 4.37 7.89
CA SER A 340 -23.13 3.98 6.56
C SER A 340 -22.06 4.92 6.02
N LEU A 341 -22.17 6.22 6.28
CA LEU A 341 -21.15 7.19 5.89
C LEU A 341 -19.83 6.96 6.65
N TRP A 342 -19.93 6.65 7.94
CA TRP A 342 -18.76 6.44 8.80
C TRP A 342 -17.91 5.26 8.37
N THR A 343 -18.53 4.16 7.97
CA THR A 343 -17.79 2.96 7.49
C THR A 343 -17.06 3.18 6.17
N LEU A 344 -17.58 4.00 5.29
CA LEU A 344 -16.92 4.33 4.02
C LEU A 344 -15.64 5.15 4.24
N GLU A 345 -15.62 6.02 5.23
CA GLU A 345 -14.46 6.87 5.55
C GLU A 345 -13.40 6.11 6.35
N ASP A 346 -13.77 5.22 7.28
CA ASP A 346 -12.81 4.35 8.00
C ASP A 346 -12.06 3.40 7.06
N VAL A 347 -12.71 2.88 6.02
CA VAL A 347 -12.08 2.02 5.01
C VAL A 347 -11.07 2.80 4.18
N VAL A 348 -11.40 4.05 3.80
CA VAL A 348 -10.48 4.90 3.03
C VAL A 348 -9.26 5.31 3.85
N LEU A 349 -9.45 5.62 5.14
CA LEU A 349 -8.34 6.03 6.03
C LEU A 349 -7.43 4.87 6.43
N SER A 350 -7.96 3.67 6.59
CA SER A 350 -7.13 2.48 6.83
C SER A 350 -6.28 2.11 5.60
N ALA A 351 -6.77 2.38 4.40
CA ALA A 351 -6.04 2.15 3.16
C ALA A 351 -4.95 3.21 2.84
N VAL A 352 -5.06 4.41 3.43
CA VAL A 352 -4.08 5.49 3.24
C VAL A 352 -2.92 5.44 4.26
N ASN A 353 -3.12 4.74 5.38
CA ASN A 353 -2.11 4.57 6.44
C ASN A 353 -1.27 3.29 6.31
N ILE A 354 -1.35 2.57 5.20
CA ILE A 354 -0.45 1.49 4.78
C ILE A 354 0.51 2.04 3.72
#